data_1cdee46ea69e27f9acaf775ce6877b16
#
_entry.id   1cdee46ea69e27f9acaf775ce6877b16
#
_cell.length_a   1.000
_cell.length_b   1.000
_cell.length_c   1.000
_cell.angle_alpha   90.00
_cell.angle_beta   90.00
_cell.angle_gamma   90.00
#
_symmetry.space_group_name_H-M   'P 1'
#
loop_
_entity.id
_entity.type
_entity.pdbx_description
1 polymer ?
#
loop_
_entity_poly.entity_id
_entity_poly.type
_entity_poly.pdbx_seq_one_letter_code
_entity_poly.pdbx_strand_id
1 'polypeptide(L)'
;MLRYVRIILIVLFCLALIGAAGLYFYIYTHEDNSPPVFRSGTDLLEVSVTDPKEALLEELWANDDVDGDLSSRIRIKDVSALFNGTDVNVTYIVFDEASNYATYTRTARYRDYTPPRFDLVRPMIFNVGETVSFSSSITVTDLLDGNISGRLKLEESTVISNTPGAYTARLSATNRMGDTITLPLTIQIIDNSTTRPAIALNKYLIYLSQGEEADWKSFLYQVKDPLASSEDKTVSLSKVTINASKADVSTPGVYEVYYYYTGLSGEIATVILTVIVE
;
A
#
# COMPACT_ATOMS: atom_id res chain seq x y z
N MET A 1 62.62 60.34 5.12
CA MET A 1 61.89 59.40 5.90
C MET A 1 60.62 58.84 5.18
N LEU A 2 59.75 59.71 4.72
CA LEU A 2 58.49 59.28 4.04
C LEU A 2 58.66 58.38 2.81
N ARG A 3 59.70 58.54 2.00
CA ARG A 3 60.00 57.71 0.83
C ARG A 3 60.38 56.27 1.18
N TYR A 4 61.13 56.05 2.25
CA TYR A 4 61.56 54.74 2.69
C TYR A 4 60.38 54.00 3.30
N VAL A 5 59.51 54.67 4.08
CA VAL A 5 58.30 54.10 4.61
C VAL A 5 57.37 53.62 3.51
N ARG A 6 57.22 54.40 2.43
CA ARG A 6 56.41 54.03 1.25
C ARG A 6 56.98 52.81 0.53
N ILE A 7 58.28 52.72 0.36
CA ILE A 7 58.93 51.55 -0.26
C ILE A 7 58.74 50.30 0.60
N ILE A 8 58.91 50.42 1.92
CA ILE A 8 58.68 49.30 2.86
C ILE A 8 57.23 48.80 2.78
N LEU A 9 56.26 49.71 2.76
CA LEU A 9 54.82 49.34 2.65
C LEU A 9 54.49 48.64 1.32
N ILE A 10 55.12 49.12 0.22
CA ILE A 10 54.93 48.46 -1.11
C ILE A 10 55.54 47.06 -1.11
N VAL A 11 56.70 46.88 -0.51
CA VAL A 11 57.37 45.57 -0.42
C VAL A 11 56.53 44.58 0.44
N LEU A 12 56.04 45.05 1.61
CA LEU A 12 55.20 44.25 2.47
C LEU A 12 53.92 43.86 1.76
N PHE A 13 53.30 44.77 1.02
CA PHE A 13 52.09 44.49 0.25
C PHE A 13 52.35 43.47 -0.86
N CYS A 14 53.43 43.59 -1.59
CA CYS A 14 53.84 42.63 -2.63
C CYS A 14 54.14 41.25 -2.02
N LEU A 15 54.79 41.16 -0.87
CA LEU A 15 55.05 39.91 -0.19
C LEU A 15 53.71 39.26 0.30
N ALA A 16 52.76 40.06 0.81
CA ALA A 16 51.45 39.58 1.19
C ALA A 16 50.65 39.06 -0.03
N LEU A 17 50.73 39.74 -1.18
CA LEU A 17 50.09 39.23 -2.41
C LEU A 17 50.73 37.94 -2.92
N ILE A 18 52.05 37.80 -2.88
CA ILE A 18 52.74 36.57 -3.25
C ILE A 18 52.35 35.42 -2.31
N GLY A 19 52.29 35.69 -0.99
CA GLY A 19 51.86 34.73 0.00
C GLY A 19 50.38 34.28 -0.21
N ALA A 20 49.48 35.24 -0.48
CA ALA A 20 48.11 34.96 -0.80
C ALA A 20 47.92 34.16 -2.09
N ALA A 21 48.70 34.52 -3.15
CA ALA A 21 48.67 33.78 -4.41
C ALA A 21 49.23 32.35 -4.25
N GLY A 22 50.31 32.18 -3.47
CA GLY A 22 50.87 30.87 -3.15
C GLY A 22 49.90 29.99 -2.33
N LEU A 23 49.22 30.58 -1.35
CA LEU A 23 48.19 29.89 -0.55
C LEU A 23 46.99 29.50 -1.43
N TYR A 24 46.52 30.41 -2.26
CA TYR A 24 45.43 30.14 -3.20
C TYR A 24 45.81 29.01 -4.17
N PHE A 25 47.02 29.03 -4.73
CA PHE A 25 47.52 27.98 -5.62
C PHE A 25 47.64 26.64 -4.87
N TYR A 26 48.12 26.64 -3.63
CA TYR A 26 48.21 25.46 -2.80
C TYR A 26 46.85 24.86 -2.54
N ILE A 27 45.87 25.67 -2.11
CA ILE A 27 44.46 25.22 -1.88
C ILE A 27 43.90 24.64 -3.19
N TYR A 28 44.01 25.37 -4.30
CA TYR A 28 43.48 24.96 -5.61
C TYR A 28 44.10 23.65 -6.13
N THR A 29 45.36 23.37 -5.87
CA THR A 29 46.04 22.14 -6.31
C THR A 29 45.85 20.96 -5.37
N HIS A 30 45.35 21.19 -4.14
CA HIS A 30 45.09 20.16 -3.13
C HIS A 30 43.59 20.04 -2.80
N GLU A 31 42.74 20.78 -3.50
CA GLU A 31 41.31 20.66 -3.39
C GLU A 31 40.87 19.35 -4.03
N ASP A 32 40.15 18.51 -3.26
CA ASP A 32 39.59 17.30 -3.78
C ASP A 32 38.35 17.62 -4.63
N ASN A 33 38.40 17.24 -5.91
CA ASN A 33 37.33 17.42 -6.88
C ASN A 33 36.86 16.08 -7.44
N SER A 34 37.30 14.96 -6.86
CA SER A 34 36.98 13.61 -7.29
C SER A 34 35.72 13.13 -6.55
N PRO A 35 34.63 12.75 -7.22
CA PRO A 35 33.50 12.19 -6.53
C PRO A 35 33.73 10.73 -6.13
N PRO A 36 33.12 10.25 -5.05
CA PRO A 36 33.18 8.86 -4.65
C PRO A 36 32.67 7.90 -5.72
N VAL A 37 33.13 6.65 -5.72
CA VAL A 37 32.74 5.60 -6.67
C VAL A 37 32.02 4.48 -5.94
N PHE A 38 30.81 4.17 -6.40
CA PHE A 38 30.06 3.02 -5.92
C PHE A 38 30.53 1.70 -6.51
N ARG A 39 30.42 0.64 -5.70
CA ARG A 39 30.54 -0.76 -6.11
C ARG A 39 29.39 -1.55 -5.51
N SER A 40 28.78 -2.44 -6.30
CA SER A 40 27.71 -3.34 -5.86
C SER A 40 28.13 -4.79 -6.09
N GLY A 41 27.81 -5.65 -5.13
CA GLY A 41 27.99 -7.11 -5.24
C GLY A 41 26.91 -7.78 -6.08
N THR A 42 25.74 -7.12 -6.24
CA THR A 42 24.63 -7.61 -7.04
C THR A 42 23.88 -6.46 -7.71
N ASP A 43 23.32 -6.73 -8.90
CA ASP A 43 22.43 -5.79 -9.60
C ASP A 43 20.98 -5.92 -9.13
N LEU A 44 20.60 -7.09 -8.58
CA LEU A 44 19.30 -7.37 -8.01
C LEU A 44 19.47 -7.79 -6.54
N LEU A 45 18.99 -6.97 -5.63
CA LEU A 45 18.97 -7.27 -4.20
C LEU A 45 17.61 -7.88 -3.81
N GLU A 46 17.61 -9.05 -3.16
CA GLU A 46 16.39 -9.65 -2.63
C GLU A 46 16.24 -9.38 -1.13
N VAL A 47 15.14 -8.74 -0.75
CA VAL A 47 14.83 -8.37 0.65
C VAL A 47 13.41 -8.82 1.01
N SER A 48 13.15 -8.98 2.31
CA SER A 48 11.78 -9.11 2.83
C SER A 48 11.15 -7.74 3.03
N VAL A 49 9.83 -7.66 2.89
CA VAL A 49 9.05 -6.46 3.26
C VAL A 49 9.24 -6.09 4.73
N THR A 50 9.48 -7.09 5.59
CA THR A 50 9.67 -6.91 7.03
C THR A 50 11.10 -6.60 7.44
N ASP A 51 12.05 -6.67 6.51
CA ASP A 51 13.44 -6.34 6.79
C ASP A 51 13.59 -4.84 7.14
N PRO A 52 14.52 -4.49 8.02
CA PRO A 52 14.81 -3.10 8.31
C PRO A 52 15.32 -2.40 7.03
N LYS A 53 15.13 -1.09 6.97
CA LYS A 53 15.49 -0.30 5.78
C LYS A 53 16.99 -0.39 5.44
N GLU A 54 17.81 -0.68 6.43
CA GLU A 54 19.25 -0.89 6.32
C GLU A 54 19.61 -2.12 5.46
N ALA A 55 18.72 -3.12 5.36
CA ALA A 55 18.90 -4.27 4.46
C ALA A 55 19.03 -3.84 2.99
N LEU A 56 18.44 -2.72 2.62
CA LEU A 56 18.61 -2.13 1.29
C LEU A 56 20.02 -1.61 1.02
N LEU A 57 20.93 -1.55 2.02
CA LEU A 57 22.33 -1.15 1.87
C LEU A 57 23.28 -2.35 1.75
N GLU A 58 22.78 -3.58 1.89
CA GLU A 58 23.62 -4.77 1.81
C GLU A 58 24.31 -4.91 0.46
N GLU A 59 25.54 -5.45 0.46
CA GLU A 59 26.37 -5.63 -0.72
C GLU A 59 26.62 -4.34 -1.54
N LEU A 60 26.70 -3.18 -0.85
CA LEU A 60 26.96 -1.89 -1.46
C LEU A 60 28.10 -1.18 -0.74
N TRP A 61 29.09 -0.76 -1.51
CA TRP A 61 30.28 -0.07 -1.04
C TRP A 61 30.47 1.23 -1.80
N ALA A 62 31.14 2.19 -1.17
CA ALA A 62 31.60 3.40 -1.81
C ALA A 62 33.03 3.69 -1.38
N ASN A 63 33.86 4.06 -2.31
CA ASN A 63 35.26 4.42 -2.07
C ASN A 63 35.61 5.72 -2.80
N ASP A 64 36.39 6.50 -2.15
CA ASP A 64 36.97 7.73 -2.68
C ASP A 64 38.49 7.62 -2.73
N ASP A 65 39.17 8.36 -3.63
CA ASP A 65 40.62 8.30 -3.81
C ASP A 65 41.39 9.10 -2.75
N VAL A 66 40.74 10.07 -2.08
CA VAL A 66 41.28 10.90 -1.00
C VAL A 66 40.78 10.41 0.37
N ASP A 67 39.47 10.22 0.52
CA ASP A 67 38.81 9.90 1.80
C ASP A 67 38.75 8.39 2.10
N GLY A 68 39.02 7.54 1.11
CA GLY A 68 39.01 6.08 1.25
C GLY A 68 37.62 5.49 1.32
N ASP A 69 37.39 4.58 2.27
CA ASP A 69 36.12 3.85 2.41
C ASP A 69 35.02 4.73 3.01
N LEU A 70 34.01 5.03 2.20
CA LEU A 70 32.82 5.81 2.55
C LEU A 70 31.56 4.96 2.66
N SER A 71 31.67 3.63 2.71
CA SER A 71 30.51 2.70 2.71
C SER A 71 29.54 2.98 3.85
N SER A 72 30.02 3.38 5.02
CA SER A 72 29.18 3.75 6.19
C SER A 72 28.43 5.08 6.02
N ARG A 73 28.85 5.90 5.06
CA ARG A 73 28.23 7.20 4.74
C ARG A 73 27.15 7.09 3.66
N ILE A 74 26.97 5.94 3.03
CA ILE A 74 25.92 5.71 2.03
C ILE A 74 24.56 5.96 2.67
N ARG A 75 23.69 6.67 1.95
CA ARG A 75 22.29 6.90 2.35
C ARG A 75 21.37 6.56 1.20
N ILE A 76 20.17 6.05 1.55
CA ILE A 76 19.09 5.87 0.59
C ILE A 76 18.49 7.25 0.30
N LYS A 77 18.62 7.70 -0.95
CA LYS A 77 18.07 8.95 -1.44
C LYS A 77 16.60 8.81 -1.79
N ASP A 78 16.25 7.72 -2.48
CA ASP A 78 14.89 7.48 -2.96
C ASP A 78 14.62 5.98 -3.15
N VAL A 79 13.35 5.60 -3.04
CA VAL A 79 12.83 4.27 -3.40
C VAL A 79 11.62 4.50 -4.29
N SER A 80 11.66 3.97 -5.52
CA SER A 80 10.59 4.15 -6.49
C SER A 80 9.29 3.46 -6.07
N ALA A 81 8.20 3.75 -6.77
CA ALA A 81 7.01 2.89 -6.75
C ALA A 81 7.35 1.46 -7.20
N LEU A 82 6.49 0.51 -6.83
CA LEU A 82 6.58 -0.88 -7.28
C LEU A 82 6.44 -0.96 -8.80
N PHE A 83 7.22 -1.84 -9.41
CA PHE A 83 7.07 -2.26 -10.80
C PHE A 83 7.27 -3.79 -10.88
N ASN A 84 6.80 -4.42 -11.94
CA ASN A 84 6.77 -5.89 -12.08
C ASN A 84 6.16 -6.61 -10.85
N GLY A 85 5.29 -5.93 -10.10
CA GLY A 85 4.60 -6.49 -8.94
C GLY A 85 5.39 -6.45 -7.63
N THR A 86 6.72 -6.66 -7.65
CA THR A 86 7.54 -6.80 -6.44
C THR A 86 8.83 -6.00 -6.44
N ASP A 87 9.20 -5.40 -7.57
CA ASP A 87 10.49 -4.76 -7.76
C ASP A 87 10.41 -3.26 -7.48
N VAL A 88 11.49 -2.68 -6.94
CA VAL A 88 11.66 -1.23 -6.74
C VAL A 88 13.06 -0.82 -7.18
N ASN A 89 13.21 0.42 -7.64
CA ASN A 89 14.52 1.01 -7.83
C ASN A 89 14.91 1.78 -6.58
N VAL A 90 16.05 1.43 -6.01
CA VAL A 90 16.63 2.13 -4.86
C VAL A 90 17.77 3.00 -5.35
N THR A 91 17.66 4.30 -5.12
CA THR A 91 18.72 5.29 -5.44
C THR A 91 19.47 5.64 -4.18
N TYR A 92 20.76 5.49 -4.22
CA TYR A 92 21.70 5.80 -3.14
C TYR A 92 22.47 7.10 -3.43
N ILE A 93 22.97 7.72 -2.38
CA ILE A 93 23.84 8.88 -2.45
C ILE A 93 24.92 8.74 -1.38
N VAL A 94 26.12 9.19 -1.70
CA VAL A 94 27.25 9.31 -0.78
C VAL A 94 27.99 10.61 -1.04
N PHE A 95 28.48 11.25 0.01
CA PHE A 95 29.30 12.45 -0.03
C PHE A 95 30.67 12.16 0.58
N ASP A 96 31.72 12.73 -0.02
CA ASP A 96 33.06 12.83 0.57
C ASP A 96 33.15 14.00 1.57
N GLU A 97 34.33 14.26 2.11
CA GLU A 97 34.59 15.40 3.01
C GLU A 97 34.66 16.75 2.29
N ALA A 98 35.04 16.74 1.01
CA ALA A 98 35.05 17.92 0.14
C ALA A 98 33.66 18.30 -0.39
N SER A 99 32.63 17.50 -0.09
CA SER A 99 31.24 17.66 -0.55
C SER A 99 31.02 17.30 -2.04
N ASN A 100 31.93 16.58 -2.68
CA ASN A 100 31.61 15.91 -3.93
C ASN A 100 30.67 14.72 -3.61
N TYR A 101 29.85 14.33 -4.56
CA TYR A 101 28.89 13.24 -4.34
C TYR A 101 28.77 12.34 -5.56
N ALA A 102 28.38 11.11 -5.29
CA ALA A 102 27.95 10.17 -6.30
C ALA A 102 26.56 9.64 -5.98
N THR A 103 25.84 9.21 -7.02
CA THR A 103 24.58 8.49 -6.89
C THR A 103 24.67 7.17 -7.64
N TYR A 104 24.00 6.15 -7.10
CA TYR A 104 23.91 4.84 -7.70
C TYR A 104 22.47 4.33 -7.58
N THR A 105 21.98 3.60 -8.57
CA THR A 105 20.63 3.01 -8.54
C THR A 105 20.73 1.53 -8.87
N ARG A 106 20.09 0.69 -8.05
CA ARG A 106 19.93 -0.73 -8.34
C ARG A 106 18.49 -1.17 -8.08
N THR A 107 18.10 -2.32 -8.63
CA THR A 107 16.81 -2.94 -8.35
C THR A 107 16.86 -3.72 -7.05
N ALA A 108 15.85 -3.55 -6.21
CA ALA A 108 15.56 -4.44 -5.09
C ALA A 108 14.23 -5.13 -5.31
N ARG A 109 14.14 -6.43 -4.96
CA ARG A 109 12.93 -7.26 -5.06
C ARG A 109 12.45 -7.65 -3.68
N TYR A 110 11.19 -7.35 -3.40
CA TYR A 110 10.52 -7.88 -2.20
C TYR A 110 10.02 -9.30 -2.46
N ARG A 111 10.67 -10.31 -1.89
CA ARG A 111 10.36 -11.74 -2.11
C ARG A 111 9.03 -12.20 -1.52
N ASP A 112 8.47 -11.49 -0.56
CA ASP A 112 7.26 -11.81 0.20
C ASP A 112 6.21 -10.71 0.17
N TYR A 113 6.30 -9.79 -0.80
CA TYR A 113 5.29 -8.76 -0.99
C TYR A 113 3.96 -9.37 -1.43
N THR A 114 2.89 -8.90 -0.80
CA THR A 114 1.51 -9.14 -1.20
C THR A 114 0.78 -7.81 -1.34
N PRO A 115 -0.08 -7.65 -2.36
CA PRO A 115 -0.90 -6.45 -2.52
C PRO A 115 -1.78 -6.17 -1.30
N PRO A 116 -2.23 -4.92 -1.11
CA PRO A 116 -3.21 -4.60 -0.09
C PRO A 116 -4.45 -5.50 -0.18
N ARG A 117 -5.13 -5.74 0.95
CA ARG A 117 -6.33 -6.59 1.01
C ARG A 117 -7.49 -5.85 1.64
N PHE A 118 -8.66 -5.99 1.00
CA PHE A 118 -9.93 -5.55 1.54
C PHE A 118 -10.48 -6.57 2.55
N ASP A 119 -11.23 -6.08 3.53
CA ASP A 119 -12.09 -6.88 4.38
C ASP A 119 -13.43 -6.17 4.56
N LEU A 120 -14.53 -6.94 4.51
CA LEU A 120 -15.87 -6.45 4.79
C LEU A 120 -16.27 -6.89 6.21
N VAL A 121 -16.33 -5.92 7.12
CA VAL A 121 -16.69 -6.17 8.53
C VAL A 121 -18.21 -6.33 8.74
N ARG A 122 -19.02 -5.93 7.75
CA ARG A 122 -20.48 -6.10 7.73
C ARG A 122 -21.01 -6.16 6.29
N PRO A 123 -22.23 -6.68 6.06
CA PRO A 123 -22.82 -6.72 4.73
C PRO A 123 -23.10 -5.30 4.21
N MET A 124 -23.05 -5.13 2.89
CA MET A 124 -23.38 -3.88 2.21
C MET A 124 -24.87 -3.74 2.00
N ILE A 125 -25.62 -3.75 3.11
CA ILE A 125 -27.10 -3.64 3.16
C ILE A 125 -27.44 -2.40 3.98
N PHE A 126 -28.25 -1.51 3.42
CA PHE A 126 -28.66 -0.25 4.02
C PHE A 126 -30.18 -0.07 3.87
N ASN A 127 -30.79 0.61 4.81
CA ASN A 127 -32.21 0.94 4.70
C ASN A 127 -32.43 2.16 3.80
N VAL A 128 -33.62 2.27 3.23
CA VAL A 128 -34.03 3.46 2.48
C VAL A 128 -33.84 4.72 3.33
N GLY A 129 -33.15 5.71 2.77
CA GLY A 129 -32.80 6.97 3.43
C GLY A 129 -31.57 6.92 4.32
N GLU A 130 -30.98 5.75 4.52
CA GLU A 130 -29.72 5.60 5.26
C GLU A 130 -28.53 6.12 4.44
N THR A 131 -27.58 6.75 5.10
CA THR A 131 -26.32 7.16 4.45
C THR A 131 -25.44 5.94 4.21
N VAL A 132 -25.12 5.67 2.95
CA VAL A 132 -24.19 4.59 2.58
C VAL A 132 -22.76 5.00 2.95
N SER A 133 -22.22 4.38 3.99
CA SER A 133 -20.85 4.63 4.47
C SER A 133 -19.97 3.42 4.20
N PHE A 134 -19.05 3.55 3.25
CA PHE A 134 -18.08 2.49 2.93
C PHE A 134 -17.03 2.34 4.03
N SER A 135 -16.53 3.45 4.58
CA SER A 135 -15.47 3.44 5.60
C SER A 135 -15.85 2.75 6.92
N SER A 136 -17.15 2.64 7.22
CA SER A 136 -17.64 1.93 8.40
C SER A 136 -17.83 0.42 8.16
N SER A 137 -17.78 -0.01 6.89
CA SER A 137 -18.08 -1.39 6.49
C SER A 137 -16.88 -2.12 5.91
N ILE A 138 -15.87 -1.36 5.47
CA ILE A 138 -14.70 -1.87 4.73
C ILE A 138 -13.43 -1.42 5.42
N THR A 139 -12.54 -2.37 5.65
CA THR A 139 -11.16 -2.10 6.05
C THR A 139 -10.19 -2.53 4.96
N VAL A 140 -9.04 -1.88 4.91
CA VAL A 140 -7.96 -2.21 3.97
C VAL A 140 -6.66 -2.32 4.74
N THR A 141 -6.00 -3.46 4.59
CA THR A 141 -4.70 -3.72 5.20
C THR A 141 -3.63 -3.93 4.12
N ASP A 142 -2.46 -3.42 4.37
CA ASP A 142 -1.29 -3.54 3.52
C ASP A 142 -0.09 -4.01 4.34
N LEU A 143 0.76 -4.83 3.74
CA LEU A 143 1.92 -5.40 4.45
C LEU A 143 2.98 -4.33 4.78
N LEU A 144 3.12 -3.30 3.92
CA LEU A 144 4.09 -2.21 4.06
C LEU A 144 3.58 -1.05 4.93
N ASP A 145 2.28 -0.74 4.83
CA ASP A 145 1.67 0.45 5.40
C ASP A 145 0.74 0.16 6.60
N GLY A 146 0.48 -1.14 6.87
CA GLY A 146 -0.50 -1.54 7.89
C GLY A 146 -1.92 -1.20 7.47
N ASN A 147 -2.69 -0.57 8.36
CA ASN A 147 -4.07 -0.17 8.06
C ASN A 147 -4.10 1.08 7.17
N ILE A 148 -4.56 0.91 5.94
CA ILE A 148 -4.73 1.99 4.94
C ILE A 148 -6.19 2.29 4.63
N SER A 149 -7.14 1.90 5.49
CA SER A 149 -8.58 2.15 5.29
C SER A 149 -8.91 3.63 5.06
N GLY A 150 -8.11 4.55 5.62
CA GLY A 150 -8.23 5.99 5.37
C GLY A 150 -7.90 6.44 3.94
N ARG A 151 -7.32 5.54 3.13
CA ARG A 151 -7.03 5.78 1.70
C ARG A 151 -8.09 5.19 0.77
N LEU A 152 -9.19 4.64 1.34
CA LEU A 152 -10.30 4.12 0.57
C LEU A 152 -10.95 5.25 -0.26
N LYS A 153 -11.11 5.01 -1.55
CA LYS A 153 -11.75 5.94 -2.50
C LYS A 153 -12.92 5.27 -3.19
N LEU A 154 -14.00 6.02 -3.37
CA LEU A 154 -15.12 5.64 -4.23
C LEU A 154 -14.80 6.12 -5.66
N GLU A 155 -14.61 5.18 -6.58
CA GLU A 155 -14.33 5.47 -7.98
C GLU A 155 -15.63 5.65 -8.79
N GLU A 156 -16.58 4.75 -8.57
CA GLU A 156 -17.86 4.73 -9.27
C GLU A 156 -18.98 4.29 -8.32
N SER A 157 -20.18 4.83 -8.48
CA SER A 157 -21.36 4.40 -7.75
C SER A 157 -22.63 4.67 -8.52
N THR A 158 -23.56 3.69 -8.52
CA THR A 158 -24.93 3.85 -9.03
C THR A 158 -25.96 3.96 -7.91
N VAL A 159 -25.53 4.06 -6.64
CA VAL A 159 -26.39 4.00 -5.45
C VAL A 159 -27.41 5.14 -5.42
N ILE A 160 -28.68 4.76 -5.30
CA ILE A 160 -29.82 5.67 -5.03
C ILE A 160 -30.38 5.28 -3.65
N SER A 161 -29.99 6.00 -2.61
CA SER A 161 -30.32 5.63 -1.21
C SER A 161 -31.80 5.67 -0.86
N ASN A 162 -32.63 6.38 -1.64
CA ASN A 162 -34.07 6.53 -1.39
C ASN A 162 -34.96 5.51 -2.15
N THR A 163 -34.35 4.60 -2.89
CA THR A 163 -35.09 3.60 -3.68
C THR A 163 -34.57 2.20 -3.39
N PRO A 164 -35.44 1.25 -2.97
CA PRO A 164 -35.03 -0.13 -2.80
C PRO A 164 -34.50 -0.74 -4.09
N GLY A 165 -33.41 -1.49 -4.00
CA GLY A 165 -32.79 -2.12 -5.15
C GLY A 165 -31.36 -2.58 -4.89
N ALA A 166 -30.77 -3.20 -5.91
CA ALA A 166 -29.36 -3.56 -5.93
C ALA A 166 -28.61 -2.56 -6.80
N TYR A 167 -27.53 -2.01 -6.27
CA TYR A 167 -26.69 -0.99 -6.87
C TYR A 167 -25.25 -1.44 -6.89
N THR A 168 -24.44 -0.84 -7.71
CA THR A 168 -23.01 -1.16 -7.79
C THR A 168 -22.16 0.01 -7.30
N ALA A 169 -21.05 -0.31 -6.68
CA ALA A 169 -19.98 0.62 -6.39
C ALA A 169 -18.63 -0.02 -6.72
N ARG A 170 -17.66 0.80 -7.12
CA ARG A 170 -16.27 0.41 -7.28
C ARG A 170 -15.42 1.25 -6.34
N LEU A 171 -14.66 0.57 -5.51
CA LEU A 171 -13.76 1.18 -4.54
C LEU A 171 -12.32 0.90 -4.93
N SER A 172 -11.41 1.78 -4.55
CA SER A 172 -9.97 1.58 -4.69
C SER A 172 -9.24 1.95 -3.41
N ALA A 173 -8.05 1.39 -3.23
CA ALA A 173 -7.10 1.82 -2.23
C ALA A 173 -5.67 1.67 -2.78
N THR A 174 -4.82 2.64 -2.47
CA THR A 174 -3.44 2.70 -2.96
C THR A 174 -2.49 2.78 -1.77
N ASN A 175 -1.48 1.91 -1.72
CA ASN A 175 -0.43 1.98 -0.71
C ASN A 175 0.63 3.05 -1.06
N ARG A 176 1.62 3.27 -0.17
CA ARG A 176 2.69 4.27 -0.40
C ARG A 176 3.60 3.94 -1.58
N MET A 177 3.64 2.67 -2.00
CA MET A 177 4.47 2.20 -3.12
C MET A 177 3.73 2.29 -4.46
N GLY A 178 2.52 2.89 -4.48
CA GLY A 178 1.74 3.10 -5.69
C GLY A 178 0.93 1.87 -6.14
N ASP A 179 0.95 0.76 -5.39
CA ASP A 179 0.14 -0.40 -5.70
C ASP A 179 -1.33 -0.13 -5.35
N THR A 180 -2.19 -0.32 -6.34
CA THR A 180 -3.62 0.01 -6.26
C THR A 180 -4.46 -1.22 -6.48
N ILE A 181 -5.30 -1.52 -5.49
CA ILE A 181 -6.33 -2.56 -5.57
C ILE A 181 -7.71 -1.95 -5.79
N THR A 182 -8.60 -2.70 -6.46
CA THR A 182 -9.97 -2.28 -6.71
C THR A 182 -10.95 -3.36 -6.28
N LEU A 183 -12.11 -2.94 -5.77
CA LEU A 183 -13.17 -3.83 -5.31
C LEU A 183 -14.52 -3.36 -5.87
N PRO A 184 -15.08 -4.07 -6.86
CA PRO A 184 -16.47 -3.92 -7.23
C PRO A 184 -17.36 -4.60 -6.19
N LEU A 185 -18.46 -3.95 -5.82
CA LEU A 185 -19.39 -4.43 -4.81
C LEU A 185 -20.84 -4.18 -5.23
N THR A 186 -21.72 -5.10 -4.87
CA THR A 186 -23.16 -4.88 -4.89
C THR A 186 -23.63 -4.33 -3.53
N ILE A 187 -24.32 -3.18 -3.57
CA ILE A 187 -24.94 -2.53 -2.44
C ILE A 187 -26.44 -2.77 -2.52
N GLN A 188 -27.04 -3.23 -1.42
CA GLN A 188 -28.48 -3.44 -1.33
C GLN A 188 -29.12 -2.32 -0.52
N ILE A 189 -30.08 -1.62 -1.13
CA ILE A 189 -30.99 -0.69 -0.42
C ILE A 189 -32.30 -1.44 -0.21
N ILE A 190 -32.68 -1.62 1.05
CA ILE A 190 -33.89 -2.32 1.44
C ILE A 190 -34.87 -1.35 2.09
N ASP A 191 -36.17 -1.65 2.00
CA ASP A 191 -37.19 -0.88 2.72
C ASP A 191 -37.09 -1.09 4.24
N ASN A 192 -37.75 -0.19 4.99
CA ASN A 192 -37.73 -0.18 6.45
C ASN A 192 -38.79 -1.19 7.02
N SER A 193 -38.75 -2.46 6.60
CA SER A 193 -39.64 -3.49 7.11
C SER A 193 -39.19 -4.00 8.47
N THR A 194 -40.15 -4.15 9.41
CA THR A 194 -39.93 -4.74 10.74
C THR A 194 -40.09 -6.26 10.77
N THR A 195 -40.63 -6.84 9.70
CA THR A 195 -40.89 -8.27 9.55
C THR A 195 -39.91 -8.97 8.63
N ARG A 196 -38.99 -8.23 8.02
CA ARG A 196 -37.96 -8.77 7.14
C ARG A 196 -36.98 -9.63 7.95
N PRO A 197 -36.74 -10.88 7.51
CA PRO A 197 -35.70 -11.71 8.11
C PRO A 197 -34.30 -11.15 7.82
N ALA A 198 -33.30 -11.65 8.56
CA ALA A 198 -31.90 -11.28 8.38
C ALA A 198 -31.01 -12.53 8.36
N ILE A 199 -30.03 -12.55 7.47
CA ILE A 199 -28.98 -13.57 7.39
C ILE A 199 -27.68 -12.91 7.83
N ALA A 200 -26.95 -13.57 8.73
CA ALA A 200 -25.58 -13.17 9.09
C ALA A 200 -24.59 -14.23 8.63
N LEU A 201 -23.50 -13.78 8.05
CA LEU A 201 -22.36 -14.61 7.72
C LEU A 201 -21.22 -14.36 8.73
N ASN A 202 -20.33 -15.31 8.88
CA ASN A 202 -19.11 -15.14 9.68
C ASN A 202 -18.03 -14.31 8.95
N LYS A 203 -18.13 -14.22 7.61
CA LYS A 203 -17.34 -13.34 6.75
C LYS A 203 -18.19 -12.83 5.60
N TYR A 204 -17.94 -11.63 5.12
CA TYR A 204 -18.63 -11.02 3.97
C TYR A 204 -17.73 -10.82 2.77
N LEU A 205 -16.41 -11.02 2.94
CA LEU A 205 -15.42 -11.08 1.88
C LEU A 205 -14.39 -12.17 2.22
N ILE A 206 -14.03 -12.95 1.21
CA ILE A 206 -12.97 -13.97 1.31
C ILE A 206 -12.03 -13.90 0.10
N TYR A 207 -10.83 -14.40 0.30
CA TYR A 207 -9.85 -14.63 -0.75
C TYR A 207 -9.69 -16.13 -0.94
N LEU A 208 -9.65 -16.57 -2.18
CA LEU A 208 -9.36 -17.96 -2.58
C LEU A 208 -8.21 -17.96 -3.57
N SER A 209 -7.36 -18.96 -3.49
CA SER A 209 -6.41 -19.24 -4.55
C SER A 209 -7.14 -19.78 -5.78
N GLN A 210 -6.61 -19.53 -6.97
CA GLN A 210 -7.19 -20.06 -8.21
C GLN A 210 -7.37 -21.58 -8.13
N GLY A 211 -8.61 -22.07 -8.36
CA GLY A 211 -8.98 -23.48 -8.26
C GLY A 211 -9.26 -24.00 -6.86
N GLU A 212 -9.20 -23.17 -5.83
CA GLU A 212 -9.54 -23.54 -4.46
C GLU A 212 -11.05 -23.67 -4.32
N GLU A 213 -11.54 -24.85 -3.88
CA GLU A 213 -12.94 -25.07 -3.59
C GLU A 213 -13.33 -24.53 -2.21
N ALA A 214 -14.51 -23.93 -2.11
CA ALA A 214 -15.04 -23.42 -0.84
C ALA A 214 -16.35 -24.11 -0.46
N ASP A 215 -16.49 -24.49 0.80
CA ASP A 215 -17.77 -24.89 1.38
C ASP A 215 -18.60 -23.63 1.70
N TRP A 216 -19.46 -23.23 0.78
CA TRP A 216 -20.31 -22.05 0.93
C TRP A 216 -21.22 -22.10 2.17
N LYS A 217 -21.57 -23.28 2.68
CA LYS A 217 -22.39 -23.42 3.88
C LYS A 217 -21.64 -23.04 5.15
N SER A 218 -20.34 -23.22 5.17
CA SER A 218 -19.50 -22.91 6.33
C SER A 218 -19.48 -21.42 6.70
N PHE A 219 -19.85 -20.54 5.75
CA PHE A 219 -19.91 -19.09 5.99
C PHE A 219 -21.21 -18.64 6.67
N LEU A 220 -22.26 -19.48 6.71
CA LEU A 220 -23.50 -19.17 7.42
C LEU A 220 -23.26 -19.14 8.94
N TYR A 221 -23.59 -18.02 9.56
CA TYR A 221 -23.51 -17.86 11.01
C TYR A 221 -24.87 -17.95 11.69
N GLN A 222 -25.85 -17.16 11.25
CA GLN A 222 -27.18 -17.08 11.88
C GLN A 222 -28.24 -16.62 10.88
N VAL A 223 -29.44 -17.09 11.06
CA VAL A 223 -30.65 -16.54 10.42
C VAL A 223 -31.61 -16.12 11.51
N LYS A 224 -32.15 -14.92 11.44
CA LYS A 224 -33.20 -14.40 12.31
C LYS A 224 -34.43 -14.08 11.50
N ASP A 225 -35.59 -14.48 11.99
CA ASP A 225 -36.89 -14.13 11.45
C ASP A 225 -37.75 -13.53 12.58
N PRO A 226 -38.14 -12.26 12.50
CA PRO A 226 -38.92 -11.58 13.53
C PRO A 226 -40.21 -12.33 13.91
N LEU A 227 -40.77 -13.09 12.97
CA LEU A 227 -42.01 -13.85 13.16
C LEU A 227 -41.80 -15.30 13.63
N ALA A 228 -40.56 -15.74 13.78
CA ALA A 228 -40.24 -17.07 14.28
C ALA A 228 -40.76 -17.26 15.72
N SER A 229 -41.18 -18.49 16.04
CA SER A 229 -41.69 -18.85 17.36
C SER A 229 -40.61 -19.07 18.43
N SER A 230 -39.33 -19.22 18.01
CA SER A 230 -38.21 -19.32 18.94
C SER A 230 -38.03 -18.03 19.75
N GLU A 231 -37.56 -18.13 20.98
CA GLU A 231 -37.37 -16.98 21.90
C GLU A 231 -36.40 -15.93 21.32
N ASP A 232 -35.32 -16.41 20.74
CA ASP A 232 -34.26 -15.57 20.13
C ASP A 232 -34.52 -15.25 18.65
N LYS A 233 -35.70 -15.65 18.11
CA LYS A 233 -36.08 -15.47 16.70
C LYS A 233 -35.14 -16.15 15.69
N THR A 234 -34.34 -17.12 16.11
CA THR A 234 -33.44 -17.87 15.21
C THR A 234 -34.19 -18.96 14.44
N VAL A 235 -33.69 -19.24 13.25
CA VAL A 235 -34.21 -20.24 12.32
C VAL A 235 -33.07 -21.15 11.88
N SER A 236 -33.41 -22.42 11.52
CA SER A 236 -32.41 -23.38 11.04
C SER A 236 -31.69 -22.87 9.78
N LEU A 237 -30.36 -22.95 9.77
CA LEU A 237 -29.52 -22.61 8.64
C LEU A 237 -29.82 -23.47 7.38
N SER A 238 -30.40 -24.66 7.56
CA SER A 238 -30.80 -25.53 6.45
C SER A 238 -31.89 -24.95 5.54
N LYS A 239 -32.58 -23.90 5.98
CA LYS A 239 -33.59 -23.17 5.20
C LYS A 239 -33.01 -22.11 4.26
N VAL A 240 -31.73 -21.86 4.34
CA VAL A 240 -31.05 -20.89 3.45
C VAL A 240 -30.74 -21.55 2.11
N THR A 241 -31.13 -20.88 1.04
CA THR A 241 -30.76 -21.24 -0.32
C THR A 241 -29.47 -20.49 -0.67
N ILE A 242 -28.48 -21.21 -1.18
CA ILE A 242 -27.18 -20.64 -1.59
C ILE A 242 -27.09 -20.70 -3.11
N ASN A 243 -26.78 -19.58 -3.73
CA ASN A 243 -26.54 -19.49 -5.17
C ASN A 243 -25.10 -19.02 -5.43
N ALA A 244 -24.23 -19.95 -5.80
CA ALA A 244 -22.85 -19.74 -6.18
C ALA A 244 -22.63 -19.94 -7.71
N SER A 245 -23.70 -19.98 -8.51
CA SER A 245 -23.60 -20.30 -9.94
C SER A 245 -22.76 -19.34 -10.76
N LYS A 246 -22.49 -18.14 -10.25
CA LYS A 246 -21.63 -17.11 -10.87
C LYS A 246 -20.24 -17.04 -10.29
N ALA A 247 -19.93 -17.81 -9.24
CA ALA A 247 -18.62 -17.84 -8.63
C ALA A 247 -17.74 -18.84 -9.38
N ASP A 248 -16.87 -18.32 -10.26
CA ASP A 248 -15.88 -19.12 -10.98
C ASP A 248 -14.56 -19.09 -10.20
N VAL A 249 -14.31 -20.11 -9.40
CA VAL A 249 -13.08 -20.25 -8.62
C VAL A 249 -11.86 -20.62 -9.48
N SER A 250 -12.05 -20.98 -10.74
CA SER A 250 -10.96 -21.34 -11.65
C SER A 250 -10.31 -20.15 -12.36
N THR A 251 -10.94 -18.99 -12.31
CA THR A 251 -10.48 -17.76 -13.00
C THR A 251 -10.28 -16.65 -11.99
N PRO A 252 -9.12 -15.97 -11.96
CA PRO A 252 -8.91 -14.79 -11.10
C PRO A 252 -9.96 -13.70 -11.36
N GLY A 253 -10.52 -13.14 -10.30
CA GLY A 253 -11.56 -12.12 -10.40
C GLY A 253 -12.33 -11.90 -9.11
N VAL A 254 -13.36 -11.05 -9.17
CA VAL A 254 -14.26 -10.79 -8.04
C VAL A 254 -15.63 -11.35 -8.36
N TYR A 255 -16.11 -12.20 -7.49
CA TYR A 255 -17.35 -12.94 -7.64
C TYR A 255 -18.26 -12.73 -6.44
N GLU A 256 -19.55 -13.07 -6.59
CA GLU A 256 -20.55 -12.94 -5.56
C GLU A 256 -21.32 -14.25 -5.37
N VAL A 257 -21.45 -14.69 -4.12
CA VAL A 257 -22.27 -15.81 -3.70
C VAL A 257 -23.44 -15.25 -2.92
N TYR A 258 -24.65 -15.60 -3.32
CA TYR A 258 -25.88 -15.08 -2.76
C TYR A 258 -26.52 -16.10 -1.81
N TYR A 259 -26.93 -15.63 -0.65
CA TYR A 259 -27.66 -16.41 0.36
C TYR A 259 -29.06 -15.82 0.51
N TYR A 260 -30.08 -16.66 0.36
CA TYR A 260 -31.50 -16.26 0.39
C TYR A 260 -32.25 -17.02 1.49
N TYR A 261 -33.09 -16.32 2.18
CA TYR A 261 -34.07 -16.93 3.10
C TYR A 261 -35.41 -16.22 2.95
N THR A 262 -36.47 -17.00 2.66
CA THR A 262 -37.86 -16.48 2.66
C THR A 262 -38.44 -16.63 4.05
N GLY A 263 -38.70 -15.50 4.70
CA GLY A 263 -39.25 -15.46 6.04
C GLY A 263 -40.72 -15.83 6.12
N LEU A 264 -41.24 -15.92 7.36
CA LEU A 264 -42.63 -16.20 7.63
C LEU A 264 -43.59 -15.08 7.18
N SER A 265 -43.11 -13.88 7.02
CA SER A 265 -43.80 -12.75 6.37
C SER A 265 -43.94 -12.89 4.87
N GLY A 266 -43.20 -13.80 4.23
CA GLY A 266 -43.04 -13.87 2.78
C GLY A 266 -41.96 -12.97 2.22
N GLU A 267 -41.34 -12.12 3.05
CA GLU A 267 -40.21 -11.27 2.65
C GLU A 267 -38.94 -12.11 2.53
N ILE A 268 -38.04 -11.68 1.60
CA ILE A 268 -36.78 -12.37 1.34
C ILE A 268 -35.63 -11.57 1.94
N ALA A 269 -34.87 -12.22 2.81
CA ALA A 269 -33.53 -11.74 3.16
C ALA A 269 -32.55 -12.19 2.11
N THR A 270 -31.68 -11.28 1.71
CA THR A 270 -30.55 -11.57 0.82
C THR A 270 -29.27 -11.03 1.44
N VAL A 271 -28.23 -11.86 1.52
CA VAL A 271 -26.88 -11.41 1.87
C VAL A 271 -25.88 -11.93 0.84
N ILE A 272 -24.86 -11.15 0.58
CA ILE A 272 -23.84 -11.45 -0.43
C ILE A 272 -22.52 -11.70 0.28
N LEU A 273 -21.85 -12.80 -0.08
CA LEU A 273 -20.45 -13.06 0.19
C LEU A 273 -19.65 -12.66 -1.06
N THR A 274 -18.77 -11.70 -0.92
CA THR A 274 -17.83 -11.32 -1.97
C THR A 274 -16.63 -12.28 -1.95
N VAL A 275 -16.27 -12.81 -3.11
CA VAL A 275 -15.18 -13.79 -3.28
C VAL A 275 -14.15 -13.20 -4.24
N ILE A 276 -12.93 -13.04 -3.79
CA ILE A 276 -11.80 -12.63 -4.61
C ILE A 276 -10.96 -13.88 -4.89
N VAL A 277 -10.81 -14.23 -6.16
CA VAL A 277 -9.94 -15.32 -6.62
C VAL A 277 -8.65 -14.72 -7.15
N GLU A 278 -7.51 -15.15 -6.59
CA GLU A 278 -6.16 -14.65 -6.92
C GLU A 278 -5.17 -15.80 -7.25
#